data_f7c28f5161e2d4469104c040f8bb4bc1
#
_entry.id   f7c28f5161e2d4469104c040f8bb4bc1
#
_cell.length_a   1.000
_cell.length_b   1.000
_cell.length_c   1.000
_cell.angle_alpha   90.00
_cell.angle_beta   90.00
_cell.angle_gamma   90.00
#
_symmetry.space_group_name_H-M   'P 1'
#
loop_
_entity.id
_entity.type
_entity.pdbx_description
1 polymer ?
#
loop_
_entity_poly.entity_id
_entity_poly.type
_entity_poly.pdbx_seq_one_letter_code
_entity_poly.pdbx_strand_id
1 'polypeptide(L)'
;RLNNVTPDTRSIEVAVISRGLRLVYSYYTSPVDDSDESLDLSVGELDLASFKRVQAQVFDLNCLSCHGGGSGLAGQLDLRDDVAYKSLVNVKASLSEEGKNYVTPGDINNSFLLDILEDNPVHKDMFNSSGKQEVLALIQGWVLGGALDN
;
A
#
# COMPACT_ATOMS: atom_id res chain seq x y z
N ARG A 1 -15.04 22.04 -0.05
CA ARG A 1 -14.50 23.33 0.42
C ARG A 1 -14.41 23.28 1.94
N LEU A 2 -13.22 23.58 2.49
CA LEU A 2 -13.02 23.78 3.92
C LEU A 2 -13.26 25.27 4.21
N ASN A 3 -14.07 25.56 5.20
CA ASN A 3 -14.31 26.92 5.67
C ASN A 3 -13.81 27.03 7.11
N ASN A 4 -13.39 28.22 7.52
CA ASN A 4 -12.95 28.50 8.89
C ASN A 4 -11.72 27.69 9.31
N VAL A 5 -10.72 27.61 8.45
CA VAL A 5 -9.40 27.10 8.82
C VAL A 5 -8.81 28.00 9.88
N THR A 6 -8.28 27.45 10.96
CA THR A 6 -7.75 28.25 12.08
C THR A 6 -6.48 28.98 11.67
N PRO A 7 -6.21 30.20 12.24
CA PRO A 7 -5.01 30.97 11.89
C PRO A 7 -3.67 30.25 12.17
N ASP A 8 -3.69 29.25 13.05
CA ASP A 8 -2.48 28.49 13.42
C ASP A 8 -2.23 27.28 12.50
N THR A 9 -3.05 27.07 11.46
CA THR A 9 -2.90 25.97 10.52
C THR A 9 -1.62 26.15 9.70
N ARG A 10 -0.72 25.18 9.73
CA ARG A 10 0.56 25.20 9.02
C ARG A 10 0.53 24.44 7.70
N SER A 11 -0.34 23.43 7.62
CA SER A 11 -0.51 22.64 6.41
C SER A 11 -1.92 22.06 6.34
N ILE A 12 -2.33 21.74 5.13
CA ILE A 12 -3.55 20.97 4.85
C ILE A 12 -3.13 19.70 4.16
N GLU A 13 -3.69 18.58 4.61
CA GLU A 13 -3.38 17.26 4.05
C GLU A 13 -4.65 16.57 3.55
N VAL A 14 -4.51 15.87 2.41
CA VAL A 14 -5.48 14.86 1.98
C VAL A 14 -4.92 13.51 2.35
N ALA A 15 -5.54 12.87 3.33
CA ALA A 15 -4.96 11.70 3.98
C ALA A 15 -6.00 10.64 4.35
N VAL A 16 -5.53 9.40 4.51
CA VAL A 16 -6.28 8.35 5.19
C VAL A 16 -6.02 8.46 6.68
N ILE A 17 -7.09 8.50 7.45
CA ILE A 17 -7.04 8.46 8.91
C ILE A 17 -7.75 7.19 9.42
N SER A 18 -7.23 6.60 10.49
CA SER A 18 -7.86 5.47 11.17
C SER A 18 -9.12 5.92 11.93
N ARG A 19 -9.93 4.95 12.39
CA ARG A 19 -11.09 5.22 13.27
C ARG A 19 -10.70 5.95 14.56
N GLY A 20 -9.46 5.79 15.03
CA GLY A 20 -8.91 6.51 16.19
C GLY A 20 -8.30 7.88 15.83
N LEU A 21 -8.61 8.44 14.68
CA LEU A 21 -8.13 9.74 14.18
C LEU A 21 -6.60 9.83 14.06
N ARG A 22 -5.91 8.72 13.88
CA ARG A 22 -4.47 8.70 13.60
C ARG A 22 -4.24 8.77 12.10
N LEU A 23 -3.28 9.59 11.68
CA LEU A 23 -2.79 9.61 10.31
C LEU A 23 -2.26 8.22 9.95
N VAL A 24 -2.75 7.66 8.85
CA VAL A 24 -2.31 6.37 8.30
C VAL A 24 -1.41 6.60 7.09
N TYR A 25 -1.84 7.45 6.17
CA TYR A 25 -1.10 7.77 4.95
C TYR A 25 -1.51 9.14 4.42
N SER A 26 -0.54 9.98 4.06
CA SER A 26 -0.79 11.27 3.43
C SER A 26 -0.55 11.17 1.93
N TYR A 27 -1.57 11.48 1.14
CA TYR A 27 -1.46 11.53 -0.33
C TYR A 27 -0.95 12.86 -0.84
N TYR A 28 -1.29 13.92 -0.12
CA TYR A 28 -0.98 15.28 -0.54
C TYR A 28 -0.88 16.17 0.68
N THR A 29 0.15 16.99 0.72
CA THR A 29 0.35 18.00 1.76
C THR A 29 0.62 19.34 1.09
N SER A 30 -0.12 20.38 1.48
CA SER A 30 0.13 21.75 1.07
C SER A 30 0.42 22.61 2.30
N PRO A 31 1.51 23.37 2.31
CA PRO A 31 1.72 24.38 3.34
C PRO A 31 0.63 25.46 3.21
N VAL A 32 0.28 26.08 4.33
CA VAL A 32 -0.60 27.25 4.40
C VAL A 32 0.25 28.46 4.75
N ASP A 33 0.19 29.49 3.94
CA ASP A 33 0.80 30.78 4.24
C ASP A 33 -0.22 31.67 4.96
N ASP A 34 0.22 32.44 5.95
CA ASP A 34 -0.63 33.36 6.71
C ASP A 34 -1.26 34.47 5.83
N SER A 35 -0.75 34.65 4.61
CA SER A 35 -1.26 35.60 3.62
C SER A 35 -2.38 35.03 2.73
N ASP A 36 -2.68 33.73 2.81
CA ASP A 36 -3.66 33.10 1.95
C ASP A 36 -5.09 33.39 2.42
N GLU A 37 -5.82 34.20 1.66
CA GLU A 37 -7.27 34.40 1.84
C GLU A 37 -8.07 33.18 1.36
N SER A 38 -7.54 32.44 0.38
CA SER A 38 -8.06 31.16 -0.11
C SER A 38 -6.96 30.30 -0.71
N LEU A 39 -6.93 29.02 -0.38
CA LEU A 39 -6.02 28.03 -0.94
C LEU A 39 -6.79 27.10 -1.87
N ASP A 40 -6.38 27.04 -3.14
CA ASP A 40 -6.90 26.09 -4.10
C ASP A 40 -5.97 24.86 -4.14
N LEU A 41 -6.47 23.74 -3.67
CA LEU A 41 -5.73 22.48 -3.66
C LEU A 41 -6.00 21.71 -4.95
N SER A 42 -5.10 21.81 -5.91
CA SER A 42 -5.16 21.04 -7.16
C SER A 42 -4.74 19.58 -6.93
N VAL A 43 -5.54 18.83 -6.19
CA VAL A 43 -5.19 17.46 -5.78
C VAL A 43 -5.34 16.45 -6.93
N GLY A 44 -6.22 16.73 -7.90
CA GLY A 44 -6.51 15.79 -8.99
C GLY A 44 -7.24 14.54 -8.51
N GLU A 45 -7.18 13.48 -9.32
CA GLU A 45 -7.69 12.15 -8.98
C GLU A 45 -6.65 11.40 -8.13
N LEU A 46 -7.08 10.85 -6.99
CA LEU A 46 -6.23 10.07 -6.10
C LEU A 46 -6.54 8.59 -6.23
N ASP A 47 -5.52 7.80 -6.56
CA ASP A 47 -5.61 6.35 -6.44
C ASP A 47 -5.39 5.95 -4.99
N LEU A 48 -6.48 5.61 -4.30
CA LEU A 48 -6.45 5.23 -2.88
C LEU A 48 -5.79 3.87 -2.63
N ALA A 49 -5.61 3.06 -3.66
CA ALA A 49 -4.96 1.77 -3.60
C ALA A 49 -3.70 1.71 -4.49
N SER A 50 -2.90 2.77 -4.48
CA SER A 50 -1.66 2.86 -5.27
C SER A 50 -0.59 1.86 -4.80
N PHE A 51 0.33 1.50 -5.71
CA PHE A 51 1.48 0.65 -5.36
C PHE A 51 2.37 1.32 -4.30
N LYS A 52 2.61 2.63 -4.41
CA LYS A 52 3.37 3.39 -3.39
C LYS A 52 2.78 3.23 -1.99
N ARG A 53 1.45 3.21 -1.90
CA ARG A 53 0.81 2.98 -0.62
C ARG A 53 0.98 1.54 -0.15
N VAL A 54 0.86 0.55 -1.03
CA VAL A 54 1.15 -0.87 -0.71
C VAL A 54 2.60 -1.01 -0.23
N GLN A 55 3.56 -0.41 -0.93
CA GLN A 55 4.97 -0.41 -0.54
C GLN A 55 5.14 0.15 0.87
N ALA A 56 4.73 1.41 1.09
CA ALA A 56 4.96 2.12 2.35
C ALA A 56 4.23 1.51 3.55
N GLN A 57 3.01 1.02 3.37
CA GLN A 57 2.19 0.54 4.51
C GLN A 57 2.29 -0.96 4.75
N VAL A 58 2.66 -1.74 3.74
CA VAL A 58 2.72 -3.19 3.87
C VAL A 58 4.17 -3.68 3.81
N PHE A 59 4.85 -3.45 2.71
CA PHE A 59 6.15 -4.07 2.50
C PHE A 59 7.23 -3.48 3.39
N ASP A 60 7.37 -2.16 3.43
CA ASP A 60 8.41 -1.49 4.22
C ASP A 60 8.26 -1.73 5.73
N LEU A 61 7.02 -1.81 6.21
CA LEU A 61 6.77 -1.95 7.64
C LEU A 61 6.81 -3.40 8.13
N ASN A 62 6.50 -4.38 7.26
CA ASN A 62 6.23 -5.73 7.73
C ASN A 62 7.02 -6.83 7.01
N CYS A 63 7.49 -6.59 5.77
CA CYS A 63 7.99 -7.68 4.93
C CYS A 63 9.51 -7.66 4.72
N LEU A 64 10.16 -6.50 4.82
CA LEU A 64 11.58 -6.33 4.48
C LEU A 64 12.53 -7.09 5.41
N SER A 65 12.11 -7.47 6.61
CA SER A 65 12.95 -8.28 7.49
C SER A 65 13.34 -9.64 6.88
N CYS A 66 12.46 -10.19 6.02
CA CYS A 66 12.67 -11.46 5.33
C CYS A 66 12.84 -11.29 3.81
N HIS A 67 12.28 -10.22 3.24
CA HIS A 67 12.23 -9.94 1.81
C HIS A 67 13.00 -8.69 1.38
N GLY A 68 13.92 -8.19 2.21
CA GLY A 68 14.64 -6.94 1.99
C GLY A 68 15.98 -7.04 1.27
N GLY A 69 16.21 -8.09 0.50
CA GLY A 69 17.44 -8.27 -0.27
C GLY A 69 18.50 -9.12 0.46
N GLY A 70 19.55 -9.50 -0.28
CA GLY A 70 20.63 -10.35 0.22
C GLY A 70 20.59 -11.79 -0.30
N SER A 71 21.57 -12.61 0.11
CA SER A 71 21.60 -14.02 -0.21
C SER A 71 20.61 -14.78 0.69
N GLY A 72 19.61 -15.43 0.09
CA GLY A 72 18.64 -16.26 0.79
C GLY A 72 17.31 -15.58 1.09
N LEU A 73 16.85 -14.73 0.19
CA LEU A 73 15.50 -14.15 0.23
C LEU A 73 14.43 -15.23 0.44
N ALA A 74 13.55 -15.02 1.40
CA ALA A 74 12.42 -15.90 1.61
C ALA A 74 11.54 -15.96 0.35
N GLY A 75 11.23 -17.17 -0.11
CA GLY A 75 10.46 -17.38 -1.34
C GLY A 75 11.09 -16.82 -2.61
N GLN A 76 12.39 -16.46 -2.61
CA GLN A 76 13.09 -15.77 -3.71
C GLN A 76 12.46 -14.45 -4.13
N LEU A 77 11.72 -13.80 -3.23
CA LEU A 77 10.98 -12.58 -3.48
C LEU A 77 11.66 -11.38 -2.81
N ASP A 78 12.03 -10.37 -3.59
CA ASP A 78 12.59 -9.10 -3.12
C ASP A 78 11.50 -8.02 -3.14
N LEU A 79 11.21 -7.44 -1.97
CA LEU A 79 10.15 -6.45 -1.78
C LEU A 79 10.68 -5.03 -1.49
N ARG A 80 11.96 -4.77 -1.75
CA ARG A 80 12.49 -3.41 -1.66
C ARG A 80 11.84 -2.51 -2.72
N ASP A 81 11.67 -1.24 -2.39
CA ASP A 81 10.94 -0.23 -3.18
C ASP A 81 11.37 -0.18 -4.66
N ASP A 82 12.67 -0.27 -4.93
CA ASP A 82 13.24 -0.19 -6.29
C ASP A 82 13.00 -1.44 -7.16
N VAL A 83 12.61 -2.57 -6.56
CA VAL A 83 12.48 -3.85 -7.26
C VAL A 83 11.15 -4.57 -7.02
N ALA A 84 10.42 -4.24 -5.97
CA ALA A 84 9.23 -4.97 -5.52
C ALA A 84 8.17 -5.11 -6.62
N TYR A 85 7.85 -4.02 -7.31
CA TYR A 85 6.85 -4.04 -8.40
C TYR A 85 7.20 -5.09 -9.47
N LYS A 86 8.45 -5.06 -9.94
CA LYS A 86 8.95 -5.97 -10.98
C LYS A 86 9.06 -7.43 -10.50
N SER A 87 9.23 -7.62 -9.19
CA SER A 87 9.30 -8.95 -8.57
C SER A 87 7.93 -9.58 -8.37
N LEU A 88 6.85 -8.78 -8.40
CA LEU A 88 5.50 -9.21 -8.08
C LEU A 88 4.59 -9.34 -9.30
N VAL A 89 4.53 -8.29 -10.13
CA VAL A 89 3.48 -8.17 -11.14
C VAL A 89 3.80 -9.04 -12.37
N ASN A 90 2.89 -9.97 -12.68
CA ASN A 90 3.03 -10.97 -13.74
C ASN A 90 4.23 -11.92 -13.59
N VAL A 91 4.78 -12.05 -12.37
CA VAL A 91 5.88 -12.96 -12.06
C VAL A 91 5.34 -14.23 -11.42
N LYS A 92 5.78 -15.38 -11.92
CA LYS A 92 5.39 -16.71 -11.39
C LYS A 92 5.82 -16.87 -9.93
N ALA A 93 4.88 -17.20 -9.08
CA ALA A 93 5.14 -17.50 -7.68
C ALA A 93 5.79 -18.89 -7.56
N SER A 94 7.02 -18.93 -7.05
CA SER A 94 7.80 -20.17 -6.95
C SER A 94 7.18 -21.22 -6.01
N LEU A 95 6.36 -20.80 -5.07
CA LEU A 95 5.69 -21.67 -4.09
C LEU A 95 4.21 -21.95 -4.43
N SER A 96 3.70 -21.45 -5.55
CA SER A 96 2.33 -21.72 -5.97
C SER A 96 2.21 -23.08 -6.64
N GLU A 97 1.52 -24.01 -6.00
CA GLU A 97 1.22 -25.34 -6.59
C GLU A 97 0.30 -25.22 -7.81
N GLU A 98 -0.56 -24.22 -7.85
CA GLU A 98 -1.47 -23.95 -8.97
C GLU A 98 -0.81 -23.14 -10.10
N GLY A 99 0.44 -22.73 -9.93
CA GLY A 99 1.19 -21.96 -10.91
C GLY A 99 0.68 -20.52 -11.07
N LYS A 100 0.09 -19.94 -10.02
CA LYS A 100 -0.32 -18.51 -10.00
C LYS A 100 0.89 -17.58 -10.13
N ASN A 101 0.65 -16.36 -10.55
CA ASN A 101 1.63 -15.28 -10.37
C ASN A 101 1.57 -14.75 -8.93
N TYR A 102 2.63 -14.05 -8.49
CA TYR A 102 2.53 -13.33 -7.22
C TYR A 102 1.40 -12.30 -7.27
N VAL A 103 1.32 -11.53 -8.35
CA VAL A 103 0.21 -10.61 -8.63
C VAL A 103 -0.20 -10.75 -10.10
N THR A 104 -1.49 -10.99 -10.34
CA THR A 104 -2.10 -10.95 -11.66
C THR A 104 -3.00 -9.71 -11.73
N PRO A 105 -2.67 -8.70 -12.55
CA PRO A 105 -3.46 -7.47 -12.65
C PRO A 105 -4.94 -7.74 -12.95
N GLY A 106 -5.82 -7.16 -12.15
CA GLY A 106 -7.27 -7.32 -12.28
C GLY A 106 -7.85 -8.64 -11.76
N ASP A 107 -7.02 -9.58 -11.29
CA ASP A 107 -7.49 -10.91 -10.89
C ASP A 107 -6.94 -11.31 -9.50
N ILE A 108 -7.77 -11.10 -8.48
CA ILE A 108 -7.43 -11.44 -7.09
C ILE A 108 -7.35 -12.95 -6.86
N ASN A 109 -8.12 -13.76 -7.60
CA ASN A 109 -8.16 -15.21 -7.40
C ASN A 109 -6.90 -15.91 -7.96
N ASN A 110 -6.22 -15.28 -8.93
CA ASN A 110 -4.97 -15.75 -9.50
C ASN A 110 -3.76 -14.93 -9.01
N SER A 111 -3.90 -14.24 -7.88
CA SER A 111 -2.84 -13.47 -7.22
C SER A 111 -2.38 -14.17 -5.94
N PHE A 112 -1.29 -14.93 -6.02
CA PHE A 112 -0.76 -15.77 -4.95
C PHE A 112 -0.35 -14.98 -3.68
N LEU A 113 -0.05 -13.70 -3.83
CA LEU A 113 0.23 -12.81 -2.70
C LEU A 113 -0.93 -12.79 -1.69
N LEU A 114 -2.17 -12.81 -2.16
CA LEU A 114 -3.33 -12.83 -1.29
C LEU A 114 -3.49 -14.16 -0.56
N ASP A 115 -3.31 -15.30 -1.27
CA ASP A 115 -3.35 -16.63 -0.67
C ASP A 115 -2.32 -16.77 0.46
N ILE A 116 -1.10 -16.26 0.23
CA ILE A 116 -0.02 -16.28 1.23
C ILE A 116 -0.38 -15.48 2.48
N LEU A 117 -0.98 -14.31 2.32
CA LEU A 117 -1.36 -13.46 3.45
C LEU A 117 -2.57 -14.00 4.22
N GLU A 118 -3.46 -14.73 3.54
CA GLU A 118 -4.66 -15.30 4.18
C GLU A 118 -4.37 -16.62 4.89
N ASP A 119 -3.69 -17.55 4.23
CA ASP A 119 -3.66 -18.96 4.62
C ASP A 119 -2.30 -19.48 5.05
N ASN A 120 -1.19 -18.88 4.61
CA ASN A 120 0.13 -19.38 4.93
C ASN A 120 0.47 -19.26 6.43
N PRO A 121 0.90 -20.31 7.10
CA PRO A 121 1.19 -20.30 8.54
C PRO A 121 2.19 -19.24 9.00
N VAL A 122 3.13 -18.86 8.14
CA VAL A 122 4.14 -17.84 8.45
C VAL A 122 3.57 -16.43 8.34
N HIS A 123 2.66 -16.18 7.38
CA HIS A 123 2.19 -14.83 7.04
C HIS A 123 0.82 -14.48 7.64
N LYS A 124 -0.07 -15.47 7.82
CA LYS A 124 -1.45 -15.22 8.26
C LYS A 124 -1.55 -14.52 9.62
N ASP A 125 -0.56 -14.69 10.47
CA ASP A 125 -0.53 -14.14 11.83
C ASP A 125 0.39 -12.91 11.97
N MET A 126 0.94 -12.38 10.86
CA MET A 126 1.80 -11.19 10.88
C MET A 126 1.06 -9.92 11.29
N PHE A 127 -0.24 -9.87 11.04
CA PHE A 127 -1.10 -8.75 11.36
C PHE A 127 -2.13 -9.14 12.41
N ASN A 128 -2.49 -8.21 13.30
CA ASN A 128 -3.68 -8.38 14.14
C ASN A 128 -4.95 -8.39 13.26
N SER A 129 -6.06 -8.89 13.80
CA SER A 129 -7.29 -9.13 13.02
C SER A 129 -7.81 -7.91 12.25
N SER A 130 -7.70 -6.69 12.80
CA SER A 130 -8.13 -5.47 12.13
C SER A 130 -7.11 -5.01 11.09
N GLY A 131 -5.80 -5.06 11.41
CA GLY A 131 -4.75 -4.71 10.47
C GLY A 131 -4.68 -5.64 9.27
N LYS A 132 -4.95 -6.94 9.45
CA LYS A 132 -5.02 -7.91 8.35
C LYS A 132 -6.09 -7.53 7.33
N GLN A 133 -7.29 -7.19 7.77
CA GLN A 133 -8.37 -6.78 6.87
C GLN A 133 -8.02 -5.51 6.09
N GLU A 134 -7.39 -4.53 6.74
CA GLU A 134 -6.97 -3.29 6.10
C GLU A 134 -5.87 -3.55 5.03
N VAL A 135 -4.90 -4.40 5.34
CA VAL A 135 -3.83 -4.79 4.40
C VAL A 135 -4.38 -5.56 3.21
N LEU A 136 -5.24 -6.56 3.46
CA LEU A 136 -5.86 -7.34 2.38
C LEU A 136 -6.73 -6.44 1.48
N ALA A 137 -7.54 -5.56 2.06
CA ALA A 137 -8.38 -4.64 1.29
C ALA A 137 -7.55 -3.68 0.43
N LEU A 138 -6.40 -3.19 0.95
CA LEU A 138 -5.49 -2.33 0.20
C LEU A 138 -4.87 -3.08 -1.00
N ILE A 139 -4.35 -4.29 -0.77
CA ILE A 139 -3.73 -5.10 -1.83
C ILE A 139 -4.79 -5.52 -2.85
N GLN A 140 -5.97 -5.98 -2.42
CA GLN A 140 -7.08 -6.33 -3.31
C GLN A 140 -7.50 -5.13 -4.17
N GLY A 141 -7.63 -3.94 -3.57
CA GLY A 141 -7.96 -2.71 -4.31
C GLY A 141 -6.91 -2.38 -5.38
N TRP A 142 -5.63 -2.48 -5.04
CA TRP A 142 -4.54 -2.29 -5.99
C TRP A 142 -4.57 -3.31 -7.13
N VAL A 143 -4.72 -4.60 -6.81
CA VAL A 143 -4.79 -5.68 -7.82
C VAL A 143 -5.99 -5.47 -8.75
N LEU A 144 -7.19 -5.21 -8.20
CA LEU A 144 -8.42 -4.96 -8.98
C LEU A 144 -8.32 -3.70 -9.83
N GLY A 145 -7.61 -2.68 -9.38
CA GLY A 145 -7.29 -1.46 -10.14
C GLY A 145 -6.29 -1.67 -11.28
N GLY A 146 -5.86 -2.91 -11.52
CA GLY A 146 -4.92 -3.27 -12.58
C GLY A 146 -3.47 -3.35 -12.13
N ALA A 147 -3.20 -3.35 -10.84
CA ALA A 147 -1.87 -3.45 -10.22
C ALA A 147 -0.87 -2.47 -10.87
N LEU A 148 -1.23 -1.20 -10.96
CA LEU A 148 -0.40 -0.16 -11.59
C LEU A 148 0.81 0.20 -10.72
N ASP A 149 1.90 0.62 -11.37
CA ASP A 149 3.12 1.17 -10.74
C ASP A 149 2.95 2.68 -10.54
N ASN A 150 2.26 3.11 -9.48
CA ASN A 150 1.82 4.49 -9.25
C ASN A 150 1.96 4.97 -7.81
#